data_70fe86389b1b4a5243e0c6ac13b79311
#
_entry.id   70fe86389b1b4a5243e0c6ac13b79311
#
_cell.length_a   1.000
_cell.length_b   1.000
_cell.length_c   1.000
_cell.angle_alpha   90.00
_cell.angle_beta   90.00
_cell.angle_gamma   90.00
#
_symmetry.space_group_name_H-M   'P 1'
#
loop_
_entity.id
_entity.type
_entity.pdbx_description
1 polymer ?
#
loop_
_entity_poly.entity_id
_entity_poly.type
_entity_poly.pdbx_seq_one_letter_code
_entity_poly.pdbx_strand_id
1 'polypeptide(L)'
;MKAIQITEFGGPEVMRFVEIADPVLREGDVLLDVTAIGINYADTHQTEDSYLSKQKLPLVPGIEVVGTYEGKRYLAFVGAGGYAQKAAVN
;
A
#
# COMPACT_ATOMS: atom_id res chain seq x y z
N MET A 1 -11.18 -4.48 3.61
CA MET A 1 -10.76 -4.35 2.20
C MET A 1 -9.85 -5.47 1.78
N LYS A 2 -9.75 -5.70 0.49
CA LYS A 2 -8.79 -6.67 -0.05
C LYS A 2 -7.45 -6.00 -0.29
N ALA A 3 -6.38 -6.74 0.01
CA ALA A 3 -5.02 -6.24 -0.11
C ALA A 3 -4.03 -7.38 -0.35
N ILE A 4 -2.85 -7.01 -0.81
CA ILE A 4 -1.69 -7.91 -0.81
C ILE A 4 -0.89 -7.57 0.44
N GLN A 5 -0.66 -8.57 1.29
CA GLN A 5 0.02 -8.37 2.57
C GLN A 5 1.13 -9.39 2.74
N ILE A 6 2.20 -8.97 3.39
CA ILE A 6 3.26 -9.89 3.81
C ILE A 6 3.33 -9.92 5.34
N THR A 7 3.59 -11.10 5.88
CA THR A 7 3.79 -11.30 7.32
C THR A 7 5.22 -11.71 7.62
N GLU A 8 6.03 -11.91 6.59
CA GLU A 8 7.47 -12.15 6.70
C GLU A 8 8.14 -11.54 5.48
N PHE A 9 9.41 -11.21 5.59
CA PHE A 9 10.19 -10.72 4.46
C PHE A 9 10.66 -11.87 3.59
N GLY A 10 10.81 -11.62 2.30
CA GLY A 10 11.26 -12.62 1.35
C GLY A 10 11.01 -12.17 -0.08
N GLY A 11 11.03 -13.12 -1.00
CA GLY A 11 10.74 -12.89 -2.40
C GLY A 11 9.24 -12.81 -2.67
N PRO A 12 8.82 -12.90 -3.95
CA PRO A 12 7.40 -12.77 -4.30
C PRO A 12 6.49 -13.79 -3.63
N GLU A 13 7.03 -14.93 -3.21
CA GLU A 13 6.27 -16.02 -2.59
C GLU A 13 5.69 -15.64 -1.23
N VAL A 14 6.19 -14.57 -0.60
CA VAL A 14 5.65 -14.15 0.71
C VAL A 14 4.40 -13.28 0.59
N MET A 15 4.06 -12.84 -0.62
CA MET A 15 2.88 -12.02 -0.84
C MET A 15 1.61 -12.84 -0.77
N ARG A 16 0.62 -12.35 0.00
CA ARG A 16 -0.66 -13.02 0.21
C ARG A 16 -1.81 -12.08 -0.13
N PHE A 17 -2.81 -12.62 -0.81
CA PHE A 17 -4.07 -11.90 -1.05
C PHE A 17 -4.98 -12.13 0.15
N VAL A 18 -5.32 -11.07 0.85
CA VAL A 18 -6.03 -11.17 2.13
C VAL A 18 -7.15 -10.13 2.25
N GLU A 19 -8.04 -10.37 3.20
CA GLU A 19 -9.05 -9.40 3.62
C GLU A 19 -8.58 -8.80 4.95
N ILE A 20 -8.45 -7.48 5.00
CA ILE A 20 -8.01 -6.76 6.20
C ILE A 20 -8.90 -5.53 6.43
N ALA A 21 -8.77 -4.94 7.62
CA ALA A 21 -9.46 -3.69 7.93
C ALA A 21 -8.99 -2.56 7.01
N ASP A 22 -9.86 -1.58 6.79
CA ASP A 22 -9.49 -0.37 6.06
C ASP A 22 -8.38 0.38 6.81
N PRO A 23 -7.57 1.19 6.10
CA PRO A 23 -6.53 1.97 6.76
C PRO A 23 -7.12 2.90 7.82
N VAL A 24 -6.38 3.09 8.91
CA VAL A 24 -6.74 4.07 9.93
C VAL A 24 -6.32 5.46 9.45
N LEU A 25 -7.26 6.39 9.44
CA LEU A 25 -6.97 7.76 9.03
C LEU A 25 -6.42 8.55 10.20
N ARG A 26 -5.35 9.29 9.96
CA ARG A 26 -4.82 10.27 10.89
C ARG A 26 -5.35 11.66 10.51
N GLU A 27 -5.13 12.64 11.39
CA GLU A 27 -5.54 14.00 11.10
C GLU A 27 -4.93 14.49 9.79
N GLY A 28 -5.78 15.04 8.91
CA GLY A 28 -5.36 15.51 7.59
C GLY A 28 -5.37 14.45 6.51
N ASP A 29 -5.58 13.19 6.86
CA ASP A 29 -5.66 12.11 5.86
C ASP A 29 -7.03 12.04 5.22
N VAL A 30 -7.05 11.61 3.97
CA VAL A 30 -8.26 11.21 3.27
C VAL A 30 -8.16 9.75 2.86
N LEU A 31 -9.29 9.09 2.74
CA LEU A 31 -9.35 7.71 2.28
C LEU A 31 -9.59 7.71 0.78
N LEU A 32 -8.59 7.25 0.04
CA LEU A 32 -8.65 7.17 -1.40
C LEU A 32 -9.16 5.79 -1.82
N ASP A 33 -10.17 5.76 -2.69
CA ASP A 33 -10.61 4.51 -3.31
C ASP A 33 -9.68 4.22 -4.49
N VAL A 34 -8.85 3.20 -4.35
CA VAL A 34 -7.78 2.90 -5.32
C VAL A 34 -8.38 2.29 -6.57
N THR A 35 -8.06 2.85 -7.71
CA THR A 35 -8.48 2.36 -9.03
C THR A 35 -7.32 1.79 -9.83
N ALA A 36 -6.10 2.18 -9.51
CA ALA A 36 -4.90 1.66 -10.16
C ALA A 36 -3.72 1.72 -9.20
N ILE A 37 -2.80 0.81 -9.35
CA ILE A 37 -1.63 0.67 -8.50
C ILE A 37 -0.40 0.73 -9.40
N GLY A 38 0.55 1.59 -9.08
CA GLY A 38 1.85 1.59 -9.74
C GLY A 38 2.71 0.48 -9.19
N ILE A 39 3.35 -0.29 -10.07
CA ILE A 39 4.30 -1.32 -9.67
C ILE A 39 5.69 -0.75 -9.90
N ASN A 40 6.49 -0.72 -8.86
CA ASN A 40 7.83 -0.13 -8.87
C ASN A 40 8.86 -1.13 -8.38
N TYR A 41 10.09 -1.00 -8.88
CA TYR A 41 11.19 -1.84 -8.41
C TYR A 41 11.39 -1.71 -6.89
N ALA A 42 11.12 -0.54 -6.32
CA ALA A 42 11.20 -0.32 -4.88
C ALA A 42 10.27 -1.25 -4.09
N ASP A 43 9.19 -1.73 -4.69
CA ASP A 43 8.25 -2.63 -4.01
C ASP A 43 8.93 -3.96 -3.66
N THR A 44 9.88 -4.42 -4.49
CA THR A 44 10.66 -5.64 -4.20
C THR A 44 11.55 -5.43 -3.00
N HIS A 45 12.08 -4.22 -2.80
CA HIS A 45 12.89 -3.89 -1.63
C HIS A 45 12.05 -3.89 -0.37
N GLN A 46 10.78 -3.51 -0.45
CA GLN A 46 9.88 -3.58 0.70
C GLN A 46 9.64 -5.03 1.13
N THR A 47 9.40 -5.92 0.17
CA THR A 47 9.16 -7.34 0.51
C THR A 47 10.42 -8.04 1.00
N GLU A 48 11.59 -7.62 0.56
CA GLU A 48 12.89 -8.21 0.91
C GLU A 48 13.56 -7.56 2.12
N ASP A 49 12.95 -6.52 2.70
CA ASP A 49 13.52 -5.73 3.81
C ASP A 49 14.82 -5.04 3.43
N SER A 50 14.93 -4.61 2.18
CA SER A 50 16.09 -3.87 1.68
C SER A 50 15.78 -2.44 1.26
N TYR A 51 14.57 -1.95 1.61
CA TYR A 51 14.16 -0.59 1.32
C TYR A 51 14.88 0.39 2.24
N LEU A 52 15.06 1.64 1.77
CA LEU A 52 15.74 2.69 2.55
C LEU A 52 15.05 2.98 3.88
N SER A 53 13.73 2.98 3.90
CA SER A 53 12.95 3.13 5.12
C SER A 53 12.69 1.77 5.74
N LYS A 54 12.88 1.66 7.06
CA LYS A 54 12.60 0.41 7.76
C LYS A 54 11.11 0.11 7.73
N GLN A 55 10.76 -1.11 7.37
CA GLN A 55 9.37 -1.55 7.27
C GLN A 55 8.98 -2.36 8.50
N LYS A 56 7.70 -2.32 8.86
CA LYS A 56 7.12 -3.10 9.96
C LYS A 56 6.15 -4.13 9.40
N LEU A 57 6.18 -5.32 9.96
CA LEU A 57 5.25 -6.38 9.62
C LEU A 57 4.04 -6.37 10.57
N PRO A 58 2.85 -6.74 10.13
CA PRO A 58 2.49 -7.08 8.76
C PRO A 58 2.51 -5.84 7.85
N LEU A 59 2.85 -6.02 6.59
CA LEU A 59 3.06 -4.92 5.65
C LEU A 59 2.24 -5.13 4.39
N VAL A 60 1.58 -4.07 3.92
CA VAL A 60 1.03 -4.00 2.57
C VAL A 60 2.04 -3.19 1.75
N PRO A 61 2.73 -3.79 0.77
CA PRO A 61 3.69 -3.05 -0.04
C PRO A 61 3.00 -2.10 -1.04
N GLY A 62 3.81 -1.36 -1.80
CA GLY A 62 3.33 -0.44 -2.81
C GLY A 62 3.42 1.01 -2.37
N ILE A 63 3.97 1.86 -3.26
CA ILE A 63 4.28 3.26 -2.93
C ILE A 63 3.54 4.25 -3.80
N GLU A 64 2.76 3.78 -4.78
CA GLU A 64 2.14 4.67 -5.75
C GLU A 64 0.75 4.17 -6.13
N VAL A 65 -0.25 5.04 -6.03
CA VAL A 65 -1.62 4.68 -6.35
C VAL A 65 -2.30 5.80 -7.13
N VAL A 66 -3.31 5.43 -7.91
CA VAL A 66 -4.29 6.34 -8.45
C VAL A 66 -5.64 5.94 -7.88
N GLY A 67 -6.41 6.89 -7.46
CA GLY A 67 -7.72 6.60 -6.88
C GLY A 67 -8.62 7.82 -6.89
N THR A 68 -9.80 7.66 -6.29
CA THR A 68 -10.80 8.71 -6.25
C THR A 68 -11.12 9.11 -4.82
N TYR A 69 -11.39 10.39 -4.65
CA TYR A 69 -11.89 10.95 -3.41
C TYR A 69 -12.87 12.07 -3.76
N GLU A 70 -14.10 11.96 -3.26
CA GLU A 70 -15.16 12.93 -3.52
C GLU A 70 -15.33 13.20 -5.03
N GLY A 71 -15.32 12.14 -5.83
CA GLY A 71 -15.55 12.20 -7.27
C GLY A 71 -14.37 12.69 -8.11
N LYS A 72 -13.23 12.99 -7.50
CA LYS A 72 -12.03 13.43 -8.22
C LYS A 72 -10.96 12.35 -8.18
N ARG A 73 -10.15 12.32 -9.23
CA ARG A 73 -9.02 11.38 -9.35
C ARG A 73 -7.73 12.04 -8.90
N TYR A 74 -6.93 11.26 -8.19
CA TYR A 74 -5.63 11.69 -7.67
C TYR A 74 -4.58 10.63 -7.91
N LEU A 75 -3.37 11.07 -8.23
CA LEU A 75 -2.17 10.25 -8.13
C LEU A 75 -1.54 10.56 -6.78
N ALA A 76 -1.22 9.53 -6.03
CA ALA A 76 -0.64 9.71 -4.70
C ALA A 76 0.56 8.79 -4.50
N PHE A 77 1.54 9.30 -3.78
CA PHE A 77 2.67 8.50 -3.30
C PHE A 77 2.46 8.20 -1.82
N VAL A 78 2.71 6.97 -1.45
CA VAL A 78 2.56 6.50 -0.07
C VAL A 78 3.85 5.80 0.36
N GLY A 79 4.11 5.76 1.65
CA GLY A 79 5.29 5.06 2.17
C GLY A 79 5.20 3.54 2.04
N ALA A 80 3.98 3.03 2.14
CA ALA A 80 3.58 1.64 1.94
C ALA A 80 2.06 1.65 1.88
N GLY A 81 1.44 0.50 1.60
CA GLY A 81 -0.01 0.38 1.62
C GLY A 81 -0.68 0.51 0.27
N GLY A 82 0.10 0.59 -0.82
CA GLY A 82 -0.46 0.81 -2.14
C GLY A 82 -1.19 -0.41 -2.73
N TYR A 83 -0.80 -1.61 -2.37
CA TYR A 83 -1.39 -2.84 -2.92
C TYR A 83 -2.68 -3.20 -2.18
N ALA A 84 -3.66 -2.30 -2.22
CA ALA A 84 -4.92 -2.45 -1.52
C ALA A 84 -6.03 -1.69 -2.23
N GLN A 85 -7.27 -1.99 -1.85
CA GLN A 85 -8.44 -1.33 -2.44
C GLN A 85 -8.59 0.12 -1.98
N LYS A 86 -8.07 0.44 -0.81
CA LYS A 86 -8.14 1.79 -0.24
C LYS A 86 -6.80 2.18 0.35
N ALA A 87 -6.49 3.46 0.29
CA ALA A 87 -5.24 3.98 0.84
C ALA A 87 -5.50 5.27 1.61
N ALA A 88 -4.85 5.40 2.76
CA ALA A 88 -4.86 6.64 3.53
C ALA A 88 -3.80 7.57 2.95
N VAL A 89 -4.20 8.77 2.57
CA VAL A 89 -3.33 9.74 1.91
C VAL A 89 -3.47 11.09 2.59
N ASN A 90 -2.35 11.71 2.85
CA ASN A 90 -2.33 13.03 3.47
C ASN A 90 -2.47 14.16 2.44
#